data_a22ce733f733e864fb1de5efc58b04cb
#
_entry.id   a22ce733f733e864fb1de5efc58b04cb
#
_cell.length_a   1.000
_cell.length_b   1.000
_cell.length_c   1.000
_cell.angle_alpha   90.00
_cell.angle_beta   90.00
_cell.angle_gamma   90.00
#
_symmetry.space_group_name_H-M   'P 1'
#
loop_
_entity.id
_entity.type
_entity.pdbx_description
1 polymer ?
#
loop_
_entity_poly.entity_id
_entity_poly.type
_entity_poly.pdbx_seq_one_letter_code
_entity_poly.pdbx_strand_id
1 'polypeptide(L)'
;SSESSEMYKQIKKFIPSLTMQLREGSDEDPLKDHEKGHYLIDEKNRSVELTDDGYILVEELLERAGVIGSSEGLYSISNLKIMKFVQATLRANFLFKKNIHYLVRNNEVLLIDEHTGRTMPGRRMSEGVHQALECKENVPIQRESQTLASTTFQNFFRLFNTFFERIIIISFYFNYFSA
;
A
#
# COMPACT_ATOMS: atom_id res chain seq x y z
N SER A 1 2.22 -13.45 11.48
CA SER A 1 2.51 -14.32 10.34
C SER A 1 1.31 -15.09 9.80
N SER A 2 0.55 -15.85 10.57
CA SER A 2 -0.71 -16.46 10.12
C SER A 2 -1.81 -15.39 9.94
N GLU A 3 -1.87 -14.43 10.84
CA GLU A 3 -2.80 -13.29 10.82
C GLU A 3 -2.63 -12.42 9.55
N SER A 4 -1.40 -12.08 9.18
CA SER A 4 -1.14 -11.31 7.96
C SER A 4 -1.54 -12.06 6.70
N SER A 5 -1.27 -13.35 6.64
CA SER A 5 -1.67 -14.20 5.51
C SER A 5 -3.19 -14.27 5.38
N GLU A 6 -3.90 -14.41 6.49
CA GLU A 6 -5.36 -14.43 6.48
C GLU A 6 -5.95 -13.09 6.05
N MET A 7 -5.36 -11.97 6.49
CA MET A 7 -5.78 -10.63 6.07
C MET A 7 -5.70 -10.45 4.56
N TYR A 8 -4.59 -10.82 3.92
CA TYR A 8 -4.46 -10.78 2.45
C TYR A 8 -5.51 -11.63 1.75
N LYS A 9 -5.83 -12.81 2.27
CA LYS A 9 -6.85 -13.69 1.70
C LYS A 9 -8.25 -13.09 1.80
N GLN A 10 -8.59 -12.44 2.91
CA GLN A 10 -9.87 -11.78 3.08
C GLN A 10 -10.01 -10.60 2.11
N ILE A 11 -9.01 -9.74 2.04
CA ILE A 11 -9.04 -8.56 1.16
C ILE A 11 -9.05 -8.98 -0.32
N LYS A 12 -8.33 -10.02 -0.70
CA LYS A 12 -8.34 -10.56 -2.06
C LYS A 12 -9.76 -10.88 -2.56
N LYS A 13 -10.64 -11.36 -1.68
CA LYS A 13 -12.04 -11.66 -2.03
C LYS A 13 -12.83 -10.43 -2.50
N PHE A 14 -12.39 -9.23 -2.11
CA PHE A 14 -13.07 -7.97 -2.43
C PHE A 14 -12.68 -7.42 -3.81
N ILE A 15 -11.53 -7.85 -4.34
CA ILE A 15 -10.99 -7.34 -5.61
C ILE A 15 -12.00 -7.43 -6.77
N PRO A 16 -12.72 -8.54 -6.97
CA PRO A 16 -13.70 -8.63 -8.07
C PRO A 16 -14.87 -7.65 -7.96
N SER A 17 -15.13 -7.11 -6.77
CA SER A 17 -16.22 -6.13 -6.52
C SER A 17 -15.81 -4.71 -6.86
N LEU A 18 -14.54 -4.45 -7.12
CA LEU A 18 -14.01 -3.13 -7.41
C LEU A 18 -13.92 -2.88 -8.91
N THR A 19 -14.39 -1.73 -9.36
CA THR A 19 -14.31 -1.29 -10.75
C THR A 19 -13.41 -0.07 -10.88
N MET A 20 -12.66 -0.01 -11.97
CA MET A 20 -11.75 1.12 -12.25
C MET A 20 -12.54 2.34 -12.72
N GLN A 21 -12.22 3.50 -12.18
CA GLN A 21 -12.62 4.80 -12.70
C GLN A 21 -11.58 5.27 -13.72
N LEU A 22 -12.01 5.69 -14.89
CA LEU A 22 -11.09 5.96 -16.01
C LEU A 22 -10.47 7.34 -15.96
N ARG A 23 -11.11 8.31 -15.30
CA ARG A 23 -10.64 9.69 -15.17
C ARG A 23 -11.07 10.31 -13.85
N GLU A 24 -10.44 11.41 -13.50
CA GLU A 24 -10.93 12.27 -12.43
C GLU A 24 -12.04 13.19 -12.96
N GLY A 25 -13.04 13.47 -12.11
CA GLY A 25 -14.02 14.50 -12.37
C GLY A 25 -13.56 15.85 -11.82
N SER A 26 -14.11 16.94 -12.38
CA SER A 26 -13.93 18.30 -11.85
C SER A 26 -15.29 19.00 -11.74
N ASP A 27 -15.29 20.17 -11.09
CA ASP A 27 -16.52 20.99 -11.01
C ASP A 27 -17.00 21.44 -12.40
N GLU A 28 -16.07 21.62 -13.34
CA GLU A 28 -16.39 22.04 -14.71
C GLU A 28 -16.77 20.86 -15.62
N ASP A 29 -16.27 19.64 -15.30
CA ASP A 29 -16.53 18.41 -16.04
C ASP A 29 -16.76 17.25 -15.05
N PRO A 30 -17.96 17.19 -14.44
CA PRO A 30 -18.29 16.14 -13.49
C PRO A 30 -18.40 14.77 -14.17
N LEU A 31 -18.11 13.71 -13.39
CA LEU A 31 -18.26 12.34 -13.86
C LEU A 31 -19.72 11.99 -14.11
N LYS A 32 -19.98 11.36 -15.25
CA LYS A 32 -21.25 10.67 -15.48
C LYS A 32 -21.32 9.37 -14.69
N ASP A 33 -22.50 8.87 -14.41
CA ASP A 33 -22.67 7.67 -13.58
C ASP A 33 -21.92 6.43 -14.11
N HIS A 34 -21.86 6.27 -15.43
CA HIS A 34 -21.13 5.16 -16.05
C HIS A 34 -19.59 5.33 -16.04
N GLU A 35 -19.08 6.53 -15.71
CA GLU A 35 -17.66 6.81 -15.59
C GLU A 35 -17.14 6.61 -14.16
N LYS A 36 -18.02 6.56 -13.17
CA LYS A 36 -17.68 6.37 -11.77
C LYS A 36 -17.16 4.97 -11.50
N GLY A 37 -16.18 4.87 -10.64
CA GLY A 37 -15.58 3.63 -10.22
C GLY A 37 -15.11 3.69 -8.77
N HIS A 38 -14.47 2.62 -8.34
CA HIS A 38 -14.02 2.46 -6.96
C HIS A 38 -12.53 2.79 -6.77
N TYR A 39 -11.74 2.81 -7.85
CA TYR A 39 -10.31 3.12 -7.78
C TYR A 39 -9.83 3.78 -9.07
N LEU A 40 -8.74 4.55 -8.93
CA LEU A 40 -7.97 5.15 -10.01
C LEU A 40 -6.55 4.58 -9.99
N ILE A 41 -5.96 4.44 -11.17
CA ILE A 41 -4.55 4.07 -11.33
C ILE A 41 -3.77 5.29 -11.76
N ASP A 42 -2.76 5.66 -10.96
CA ASP A 42 -1.74 6.62 -11.35
C ASP A 42 -0.49 5.84 -11.80
N GLU A 43 -0.33 5.70 -13.11
CA GLU A 43 0.80 4.97 -13.69
C GLU A 43 2.13 5.71 -13.47
N LYS A 44 2.12 7.04 -13.41
CA LYS A 44 3.31 7.86 -13.21
C LYS A 44 3.89 7.65 -11.81
N ASN A 45 3.05 7.67 -10.79
CA ASN A 45 3.45 7.47 -9.39
C ASN A 45 3.38 6.00 -8.98
N ARG A 46 2.95 5.10 -9.87
CA ARG A 46 2.72 3.66 -9.59
C ARG A 46 1.88 3.44 -8.34
N SER A 47 0.78 4.17 -8.25
CA SER A 47 -0.17 4.08 -7.15
C SER A 47 -1.56 3.69 -7.62
N VAL A 48 -2.33 3.13 -6.70
CA VAL A 48 -3.77 2.88 -6.84
C VAL A 48 -4.45 3.64 -5.72
N GLU A 49 -5.39 4.50 -6.08
CA GLU A 49 -6.14 5.31 -5.12
C GLU A 49 -7.61 4.92 -5.14
N LEU A 50 -8.19 4.69 -3.97
CA LEU A 50 -9.62 4.50 -3.84
C LEU A 50 -10.34 5.83 -4.02
N THR A 51 -11.45 5.81 -4.76
CA THR A 51 -12.42 6.90 -4.79
C THR A 51 -13.23 6.92 -3.49
N ASP A 52 -14.01 7.95 -3.25
CA ASP A 52 -14.93 7.99 -2.11
C ASP A 52 -15.88 6.78 -2.10
N ASP A 53 -16.46 6.44 -3.25
CA ASP A 53 -17.30 5.24 -3.41
C ASP A 53 -16.51 3.95 -3.15
N GLY A 54 -15.25 3.92 -3.56
CA GLY A 54 -14.33 2.81 -3.30
C GLY A 54 -14.05 2.63 -1.81
N TYR A 55 -13.83 3.71 -1.08
CA TYR A 55 -13.66 3.67 0.39
C TYR A 55 -14.91 3.13 1.08
N ILE A 56 -16.09 3.63 0.71
CA ILE A 56 -17.35 3.18 1.28
C ILE A 56 -17.54 1.68 1.05
N LEU A 57 -17.32 1.21 -0.18
CA LEU A 57 -17.46 -0.20 -0.51
C LEU A 57 -16.46 -1.08 0.26
N VAL A 58 -15.19 -0.68 0.33
CA VAL A 58 -14.16 -1.44 1.06
C VAL A 58 -14.47 -1.49 2.55
N GLU A 59 -14.91 -0.38 3.15
CA GLU A 59 -15.37 -0.37 4.56
C GLU A 59 -16.49 -1.37 4.78
N GLU A 60 -17.55 -1.33 3.97
CA GLU A 60 -18.67 -2.26 4.09
C GLU A 60 -18.25 -3.72 3.97
N LEU A 61 -17.35 -4.03 3.04
CA LEU A 61 -16.85 -5.39 2.84
C LEU A 61 -15.99 -5.87 4.01
N LEU A 62 -15.17 -4.99 4.58
CA LEU A 62 -14.36 -5.29 5.77
C LEU A 62 -15.22 -5.47 7.03
N GLU A 63 -16.26 -4.65 7.20
CA GLU A 63 -17.23 -4.80 8.28
C GLU A 63 -17.97 -6.14 8.18
N ARG A 64 -18.49 -6.48 7.01
CA ARG A 64 -19.17 -7.75 6.77
C ARG A 64 -18.28 -8.96 7.01
N ALA A 65 -16.99 -8.83 6.73
CA ALA A 65 -15.99 -9.86 7.00
C ALA A 65 -15.57 -9.92 8.49
N GLY A 66 -16.03 -8.98 9.33
CA GLY A 66 -15.64 -8.89 10.73
C GLY A 66 -14.21 -8.44 10.96
N VAL A 67 -13.60 -7.78 9.97
CA VAL A 67 -12.22 -7.31 10.03
C VAL A 67 -12.13 -5.97 10.75
N ILE A 68 -13.11 -5.09 10.56
CA ILE A 68 -13.26 -3.82 11.28
C ILE A 68 -14.62 -3.76 12.00
N GLY A 69 -14.69 -2.96 13.06
CA GLY A 69 -15.94 -2.71 13.77
C GLY A 69 -16.83 -1.71 13.02
N SER A 70 -18.15 -1.84 13.18
CA SER A 70 -19.14 -0.97 12.51
C SER A 70 -19.12 0.51 12.95
N SER A 71 -18.43 0.83 14.05
CA SER A 71 -18.28 2.20 14.56
C SER A 71 -16.93 2.85 14.22
N GLU A 72 -16.03 2.10 13.59
CA GLU A 72 -14.66 2.54 13.31
C GLU A 72 -14.43 2.58 11.81
N GLY A 73 -14.34 3.78 11.24
CA GLY A 73 -13.98 3.95 9.82
C GLY A 73 -12.59 3.40 9.48
N LEU A 74 -12.36 3.14 8.21
CA LEU A 74 -11.10 2.61 7.68
C LEU A 74 -9.90 3.52 7.99
N TYR A 75 -10.14 4.82 8.17
CA TYR A 75 -9.14 5.83 8.52
C TYR A 75 -8.88 5.97 10.03
N SER A 76 -9.55 5.22 10.89
CA SER A 76 -9.23 5.25 12.32
C SER A 76 -7.81 4.78 12.57
N ILE A 77 -7.18 5.28 13.63
CA ILE A 77 -5.79 4.92 13.99
C ILE A 77 -5.68 3.39 14.21
N SER A 78 -6.70 2.76 14.78
CA SER A 78 -6.77 1.31 14.98
C SER A 78 -6.72 0.53 13.66
N ASN A 79 -7.25 1.10 12.57
CA ASN A 79 -7.37 0.46 11.27
C ASN A 79 -6.25 0.81 10.27
N LEU A 80 -5.27 1.65 10.65
CA LEU A 80 -4.15 2.01 9.76
C LEU A 80 -3.35 0.79 9.26
N LYS A 81 -3.22 -0.24 10.08
CA LYS A 81 -2.58 -1.49 9.69
C LYS A 81 -3.37 -2.20 8.59
N ILE A 82 -4.71 -2.18 8.68
CA ILE A 82 -5.61 -2.78 7.70
C ILE A 82 -5.51 -2.04 6.36
N MET A 83 -5.44 -0.70 6.40
CA MET A 83 -5.20 0.11 5.20
C MET A 83 -3.95 -0.27 4.44
N LYS A 84 -2.85 -0.61 5.13
CA LYS A 84 -1.63 -1.10 4.48
C LYS A 84 -1.87 -2.40 3.71
N PHE A 85 -2.61 -3.34 4.29
CA PHE A 85 -2.98 -4.58 3.60
C PHE A 85 -3.88 -4.33 2.40
N VAL A 86 -4.85 -3.41 2.52
CA VAL A 86 -5.73 -2.99 1.42
C VAL A 86 -4.89 -2.41 0.29
N GLN A 87 -4.04 -1.42 0.57
CA GLN A 87 -3.18 -0.77 -0.42
C GLN A 87 -2.22 -1.76 -1.10
N ALA A 88 -1.59 -2.64 -0.35
CA ALA A 88 -0.72 -3.67 -0.91
C ALA A 88 -1.48 -4.61 -1.85
N THR A 89 -2.70 -5.01 -1.49
CA THR A 89 -3.54 -5.90 -2.30
C THR A 89 -4.03 -5.20 -3.57
N LEU A 90 -4.44 -3.93 -3.48
CA LEU A 90 -4.83 -3.13 -4.65
C LEU A 90 -3.66 -2.99 -5.64
N ARG A 91 -2.48 -2.61 -5.15
CA ARG A 91 -1.27 -2.50 -5.99
C ARG A 91 -0.90 -3.83 -6.64
N ALA A 92 -0.91 -4.92 -5.89
CA ALA A 92 -0.59 -6.25 -6.41
C ALA A 92 -1.55 -6.70 -7.53
N ASN A 93 -2.82 -6.35 -7.42
CA ASN A 93 -3.84 -6.78 -8.39
C ASN A 93 -3.95 -5.86 -9.60
N PHE A 94 -3.81 -4.55 -9.43
CA PHE A 94 -4.10 -3.59 -10.48
C PHE A 94 -2.87 -2.98 -11.15
N LEU A 95 -1.70 -2.93 -10.49
CA LEU A 95 -0.47 -2.40 -11.07
C LEU A 95 0.45 -3.47 -11.64
N PHE A 96 0.48 -4.66 -11.01
CA PHE A 96 1.47 -5.68 -11.36
C PHE A 96 0.86 -6.80 -12.17
N LYS A 97 1.40 -7.00 -13.37
CA LYS A 97 0.94 -8.01 -14.34
C LYS A 97 1.91 -9.19 -14.37
N LYS A 98 1.35 -10.40 -14.29
CA LYS A 98 2.10 -11.65 -14.45
C LYS A 98 2.76 -11.72 -15.81
N ASN A 99 3.96 -12.27 -15.88
CA ASN A 99 4.80 -12.40 -17.07
C ASN A 99 5.30 -11.07 -17.67
N ILE A 100 5.02 -9.94 -17.01
CA ILE A 100 5.55 -8.61 -17.35
C ILE A 100 6.40 -8.10 -16.19
N HIS A 101 5.81 -7.96 -15.02
CA HIS A 101 6.49 -7.43 -13.82
C HIS A 101 7.02 -8.52 -12.89
N TYR A 102 6.42 -9.71 -12.95
CA TYR A 102 6.81 -10.88 -12.17
C TYR A 102 6.36 -12.16 -12.88
N LEU A 103 6.96 -13.27 -12.48
CA LEU A 103 6.51 -14.61 -12.87
C LEU A 103 6.38 -15.50 -11.63
N VAL A 104 5.72 -16.65 -11.81
CA VAL A 104 5.61 -17.68 -10.76
C VAL A 104 6.40 -18.89 -11.21
N ARG A 105 7.35 -19.34 -10.39
CA ARG A 105 8.16 -20.54 -10.62
C ARG A 105 8.43 -21.22 -9.28
N ASN A 106 8.31 -22.52 -9.23
CA ASN A 106 8.56 -23.34 -8.03
C ASN A 106 7.77 -22.86 -6.79
N ASN A 107 6.51 -22.47 -6.98
CA ASN A 107 5.66 -21.87 -5.94
C ASN A 107 6.21 -20.57 -5.32
N GLU A 108 6.98 -19.82 -6.08
CA GLU A 108 7.50 -18.52 -5.67
C GLU A 108 7.19 -17.43 -6.70
N VAL A 109 6.95 -16.22 -6.22
CA VAL A 109 6.86 -15.01 -7.05
C VAL A 109 8.28 -14.47 -7.25
N LEU A 110 8.69 -14.40 -8.50
CA LEU A 110 9.99 -13.86 -8.90
C LEU A 110 9.78 -12.58 -9.68
N LEU A 111 10.43 -11.48 -9.26
CA LEU A 111 10.36 -10.21 -9.95
C LEU A 111 11.13 -10.27 -11.26
N ILE A 112 10.64 -9.53 -12.25
CA ILE A 112 11.29 -9.35 -13.56
C ILE A 112 11.90 -7.95 -13.60
N ASP A 113 13.16 -7.84 -13.96
CA ASP A 113 13.82 -6.57 -14.27
C ASP A 113 13.26 -6.00 -15.57
N GLU A 114 12.65 -4.82 -15.52
CA GLU A 114 12.01 -4.17 -16.67
C GLU A 114 13.02 -3.84 -17.81
N HIS A 115 14.29 -3.63 -17.47
CA HIS A 115 15.33 -3.28 -18.45
C HIS A 115 15.94 -4.51 -19.14
N THR A 116 16.16 -5.58 -18.38
CA THR A 116 16.86 -6.78 -18.89
C THR A 116 15.93 -7.94 -19.20
N GLY A 117 14.70 -7.91 -18.69
CA GLY A 117 13.74 -9.01 -18.77
C GLY A 117 14.15 -10.25 -17.95
N ARG A 118 15.18 -10.15 -17.12
CA ARG A 118 15.68 -11.24 -16.29
C ARG A 118 14.96 -11.30 -14.96
N THR A 119 14.81 -12.49 -14.43
CA THR A 119 14.30 -12.66 -13.05
C THR A 119 15.35 -12.22 -12.04
N MET A 120 14.87 -11.66 -10.93
CA MET A 120 15.67 -11.19 -9.80
C MET A 120 15.42 -12.08 -8.57
N PRO A 121 16.09 -13.26 -8.45
CA PRO A 121 15.91 -14.16 -7.33
C PRO A 121 16.26 -13.48 -6.00
N GLY A 122 15.47 -13.75 -4.96
CA GLY A 122 15.68 -13.19 -3.62
C GLY A 122 15.28 -11.74 -3.44
N ARG A 123 14.98 -11.01 -4.52
CA ARG A 123 14.47 -9.64 -4.43
C ARG A 123 12.96 -9.66 -4.19
N ARG A 124 12.51 -8.86 -3.23
CA ARG A 124 11.09 -8.75 -2.87
C ARG A 124 10.64 -7.29 -2.94
N MET A 125 9.37 -7.08 -3.26
CA MET A 125 8.74 -5.77 -3.16
C MET A 125 8.47 -5.42 -1.70
N SER A 126 8.61 -4.15 -1.36
CA SER A 126 8.35 -3.60 -0.04
C SER A 126 6.86 -3.38 0.25
N GLU A 127 6.57 -2.93 1.45
CA GLU A 127 5.23 -2.49 1.90
C GLU A 127 4.14 -3.57 1.77
N GLY A 128 4.51 -4.84 1.89
CA GLY A 128 3.58 -5.96 1.81
C GLY A 128 3.11 -6.33 0.39
N VAL A 129 3.57 -5.62 -0.64
CA VAL A 129 3.14 -5.88 -2.03
C VAL A 129 3.57 -7.26 -2.51
N HIS A 130 4.78 -7.71 -2.13
CA HIS A 130 5.23 -9.05 -2.51
C HIS A 130 4.36 -10.16 -1.91
N GLN A 131 4.00 -10.03 -0.64
CA GLN A 131 3.07 -10.95 0.04
C GLN A 131 1.67 -10.91 -0.59
N ALA A 132 1.21 -9.74 -1.02
CA ALA A 132 -0.06 -9.59 -1.73
C ALA A 132 -0.01 -10.27 -3.11
N LEU A 133 1.13 -10.23 -3.82
CA LEU A 133 1.34 -10.99 -5.06
C LEU A 133 1.35 -12.50 -4.82
N GLU A 134 2.01 -12.97 -3.75
CA GLU A 134 1.98 -14.38 -3.36
C GLU A 134 0.54 -14.84 -3.08
N CYS A 135 -0.24 -14.01 -2.38
CA CYS A 135 -1.66 -14.26 -2.16
C CYS A 135 -2.47 -14.27 -3.47
N LYS A 136 -2.25 -13.29 -4.35
CA LYS A 136 -2.90 -13.20 -5.66
C LYS A 136 -2.71 -14.47 -6.48
N GLU A 137 -1.49 -15.00 -6.51
CA GLU A 137 -1.11 -16.18 -7.29
C GLU A 137 -1.35 -17.52 -6.57
N ASN A 138 -1.90 -17.49 -5.35
CA ASN A 138 -2.15 -18.67 -4.52
C ASN A 138 -0.88 -19.50 -4.23
N VAL A 139 0.26 -18.84 -4.12
CA VAL A 139 1.50 -19.45 -3.65
C VAL A 139 1.69 -19.19 -2.14
N PRO A 140 2.56 -19.95 -1.44
CA PRO A 140 2.80 -19.73 -0.03
C PRO A 140 3.27 -18.31 0.24
N ILE A 141 2.58 -17.62 1.17
CA ILE A 141 2.94 -16.27 1.60
C ILE A 141 4.13 -16.36 2.55
N GLN A 142 5.28 -15.87 2.11
CA GLN A 142 6.50 -15.85 2.90
C GLN A 142 6.50 -14.67 3.87
N ARG A 143 7.17 -14.84 5.01
CA ARG A 143 7.41 -13.72 5.91
C ARG A 143 8.26 -12.68 5.20
N GLU A 144 7.91 -11.41 5.34
CA GLU A 144 8.89 -10.38 5.07
C GLU A 144 10.09 -10.67 5.98
N SER A 145 11.22 -11.01 5.37
CA SER A 145 12.47 -10.92 6.09
C SER A 145 12.58 -9.47 6.50
N GLN A 146 12.41 -9.21 7.78
CA GLN A 146 12.83 -7.95 8.35
C GLN A 146 14.35 -7.89 8.19
N THR A 147 14.79 -7.54 7.00
CA THR A 147 15.96 -6.70 6.89
C THR A 147 15.48 -5.38 7.47
N LEU A 148 15.37 -5.36 8.79
CA LEU A 148 15.29 -4.16 9.60
C LEU A 148 16.57 -3.43 9.24
N ALA A 149 16.40 -2.67 8.25
CA ALA A 149 17.35 -1.91 7.56
C ALA A 149 18.28 -1.22 8.53
N SER A 150 19.54 -1.48 8.36
CA SER A 150 20.58 -0.48 8.56
C SER A 150 20.21 0.87 7.93
N THR A 151 19.43 0.91 6.84
CA THR A 151 18.86 2.12 6.23
C THR A 151 17.77 2.80 7.06
N THR A 152 16.93 2.09 7.78
CA THR A 152 15.88 2.71 8.64
C THR A 152 16.51 3.35 9.87
N PHE A 153 17.56 2.77 10.43
CA PHE A 153 18.32 3.36 11.53
C PHE A 153 19.09 4.61 11.06
N GLN A 154 19.71 4.59 9.91
CA GLN A 154 20.40 5.77 9.36
C GLN A 154 19.43 6.89 8.99
N ASN A 155 18.25 6.60 8.46
CA ASN A 155 17.22 7.59 8.19
C ASN A 155 16.56 8.11 9.48
N PHE A 156 16.39 7.26 10.48
CA PHE A 156 15.91 7.67 11.80
C PHE A 156 16.92 8.62 12.47
N PHE A 157 18.20 8.30 12.46
CA PHE A 157 19.25 9.19 13.00
C PHE A 157 19.39 10.48 12.19
N ARG A 158 19.21 10.46 10.88
CA ARG A 158 19.17 11.67 10.05
C ARG A 158 18.00 12.58 10.39
N LEU A 159 16.81 12.02 10.54
CA LEU A 159 15.63 12.77 11.00
C LEU A 159 15.82 13.30 12.43
N PHE A 160 16.41 12.52 13.30
CA PHE A 160 16.66 12.90 14.69
C PHE A 160 17.70 14.02 14.79
N ASN A 161 18.80 13.94 14.04
CA ASN A 161 19.80 15.00 13.97
C ASN A 161 19.23 16.31 13.39
N THR A 162 18.45 16.23 12.32
CA THR A 162 17.79 17.40 11.73
C THR A 162 16.76 18.01 12.68
N PHE A 163 16.08 17.20 13.48
CA PHE A 163 15.14 17.67 14.50
C PHE A 163 15.87 18.30 15.69
N PHE A 164 16.98 17.72 16.11
CA PHE A 164 17.82 18.24 17.20
C PHE A 164 18.51 19.55 16.81
N GLU A 165 19.05 19.67 15.60
CA GLU A 165 19.62 20.91 15.08
C GLU A 165 18.57 22.04 15.02
N ARG A 166 17.33 21.73 14.63
CA ARG A 166 16.23 22.71 14.64
C ARG A 166 15.84 23.14 16.06
N ILE A 167 15.81 22.24 17.02
CA ILE A 167 15.52 22.57 18.44
C ILE A 167 16.65 23.42 19.02
N ILE A 168 17.90 23.15 18.74
CA ILE A 168 19.04 23.94 19.19
C ILE A 168 18.98 25.34 18.60
N ILE A 169 18.67 25.48 17.32
CA ILE A 169 18.53 26.78 16.65
C ILE A 169 17.38 27.59 17.25
N ILE A 170 16.23 26.96 17.53
CA ILE A 170 15.09 27.62 18.16
C ILE A 170 15.41 28.02 19.59
N SER A 171 16.11 27.17 20.36
CA SER A 171 16.54 27.49 21.72
C SER A 171 17.56 28.63 21.75
N PHE A 172 18.48 28.70 20.77
CA PHE A 172 19.42 29.83 20.62
C PHE A 172 18.70 31.12 20.26
N TYR A 173 17.72 31.07 19.38
CA TYR A 173 16.89 32.25 19.03
C TYR A 173 16.06 32.74 20.19
N PHE A 174 15.48 31.87 21.01
CA PHE A 174 14.70 32.25 22.19
C PHE A 174 15.56 32.90 23.29
N ASN A 175 16.79 32.44 23.50
CA ASN A 175 17.70 33.00 24.46
C ASN A 175 18.33 34.33 24.00
N TYR A 176 18.38 34.61 22.70
CA TYR A 176 18.96 35.84 22.16
C TYR A 176 17.96 37.00 22.11
N PHE A 177 16.67 36.74 22.13
CA PHE A 177 15.61 37.75 22.12
C PHE A 177 14.94 37.97 23.48
N SER A 178 15.37 37.30 24.54
CA SER A 178 14.85 37.43 25.92
C SER A 178 15.86 38.08 26.89
N ALA A 179 16.91 38.73 26.37
CA ALA A 179 17.90 39.51 27.15
C ALA A 179 17.76 40.99 26.85
#